data_9feda3322aeb2e71cfeba6fc843af90e
#
_entry.id   9feda3322aeb2e71cfeba6fc843af90e
#
_cell.length_a   1.000
_cell.length_b   1.000
_cell.length_c   1.000
_cell.angle_alpha   90.00
_cell.angle_beta   90.00
_cell.angle_gamma   90.00
#
_symmetry.space_group_name_H-M   'P 1'
#
loop_
_entity.id
_entity.type
_entity.pdbx_description
1 polymer ?
#
loop_
_entity_poly.entity_id
_entity_poly.type
_entity_poly.pdbx_seq_one_letter_code
_entity_poly.pdbx_strand_id
1 'polypeptide(L)'
;DVNVALDIAAKPGEAYRLYKAAFDRAPDLVGLGFWIKALDNGETALKMASEFNSSPEFISLYGANNSNDDYLNLLYNNVLDRDGDAGGHAFWLGHLDAATVTREKLLIDFSESIENKTNVVELIASGIDYTAYVS
;
A
#
# COMPACT_ATOMS: atom_id res chain seq x y z
N ASP A 1 -19.08 4.47 15.24
CA ASP A 1 -18.39 5.74 15.48
C ASP A 1 -17.09 5.86 14.72
N VAL A 2 -16.80 7.05 14.25
CA VAL A 2 -15.56 7.33 13.54
C VAL A 2 -14.54 7.90 14.53
N ASN A 3 -13.36 7.29 14.56
CA ASN A 3 -12.21 7.78 15.32
C ASN A 3 -11.25 8.51 14.39
N VAL A 4 -10.38 9.33 14.95
CA VAL A 4 -9.36 10.06 14.20
C VAL A 4 -7.99 9.72 14.76
N ALA A 5 -7.12 9.18 13.92
CA ALA A 5 -5.72 8.94 14.28
C ALA A 5 -4.89 10.15 13.84
N LEU A 6 -4.13 10.73 14.76
CA LEU A 6 -3.32 11.92 14.49
C LEU A 6 -1.86 11.59 14.17
N ASP A 7 -1.41 10.38 14.50
CA ASP A 7 -0.02 9.99 14.29
C ASP A 7 0.18 9.40 12.89
N ILE A 8 0.32 10.28 11.90
CA ILE A 8 0.46 9.88 10.50
C ILE A 8 1.87 9.34 10.18
N ALA A 9 2.83 9.50 11.09
CA ALA A 9 4.19 8.98 10.92
C ALA A 9 4.34 7.56 11.48
N ALA A 10 3.35 7.07 12.24
CA ALA A 10 3.38 5.74 12.86
C ALA A 10 2.43 4.78 12.14
N LYS A 11 1.95 3.75 12.86
CA LYS A 11 1.12 2.67 12.28
C LYS A 11 -0.13 3.15 11.56
N PRO A 12 -0.89 4.14 12.05
CA PRO A 12 -2.05 4.60 11.30
C PRO A 12 -1.71 5.15 9.91
N GLY A 13 -0.64 5.94 9.79
CA GLY A 13 -0.18 6.46 8.51
C GLY A 13 0.31 5.35 7.58
N GLU A 14 1.07 4.39 8.12
CA GLU A 14 1.54 3.23 7.38
C GLU A 14 0.36 2.41 6.84
N ALA A 15 -0.64 2.14 7.68
CA ALA A 15 -1.84 1.40 7.28
C ALA A 15 -2.61 2.13 6.17
N TYR A 16 -2.80 3.43 6.34
CA TYR A 16 -3.49 4.24 5.34
C TYR A 16 -2.77 4.19 3.98
N ARG A 17 -1.46 4.44 3.98
CA ARG A 17 -0.68 4.48 2.74
C ARG A 17 -0.66 3.14 2.02
N LEU A 18 -0.47 2.05 2.76
CA LEU A 18 -0.46 0.72 2.16
C LEU A 18 -1.81 0.34 1.58
N TYR A 19 -2.89 0.65 2.30
CA TYR A 19 -4.25 0.40 1.85
C TYR A 19 -4.54 1.15 0.54
N LYS A 20 -4.25 2.45 0.53
CA LYS A 20 -4.45 3.28 -0.65
C LYS A 20 -3.56 2.84 -1.82
N ALA A 21 -2.31 2.47 -1.54
CA ALA A 21 -1.38 2.00 -2.56
C ALA A 21 -1.88 0.70 -3.22
N ALA A 22 -2.35 -0.25 -2.42
CA ALA A 22 -2.81 -1.54 -2.93
C ALA A 22 -4.07 -1.41 -3.80
N PHE A 23 -5.00 -0.54 -3.44
CA PHE A 23 -6.33 -0.51 -4.05
C PHE A 23 -6.63 0.76 -4.84
N ASP A 24 -5.70 1.70 -4.91
CA ASP A 24 -5.84 2.96 -5.65
C ASP A 24 -7.13 3.72 -5.30
N ARG A 25 -7.44 3.76 -4.03
CA ARG A 25 -8.59 4.47 -3.48
C ARG A 25 -8.38 4.75 -2.00
N ALA A 26 -9.22 5.64 -1.45
CA ALA A 26 -9.22 5.84 0.00
C ALA A 26 -9.65 4.56 0.71
N PRO A 27 -9.05 4.22 1.87
CA PRO A 27 -9.47 3.07 2.65
C PRO A 27 -10.92 3.20 3.13
N ASP A 28 -11.64 2.08 3.20
CA ASP A 28 -12.89 2.04 3.95
C ASP A 28 -12.59 2.10 5.44
N LEU A 29 -13.48 2.75 6.21
CA LEU A 29 -13.21 3.07 7.61
C LEU A 29 -13.07 1.80 8.47
N VAL A 30 -13.90 0.79 8.23
CA VAL A 30 -13.88 -0.46 8.99
C VAL A 30 -12.60 -1.26 8.70
N GLY A 31 -12.25 -1.41 7.43
CA GLY A 31 -11.04 -2.12 7.03
C GLY A 31 -9.78 -1.45 7.56
N LEU A 32 -9.73 -0.13 7.51
CA LEU A 32 -8.60 0.62 8.05
C LEU A 32 -8.47 0.41 9.57
N GLY A 33 -9.58 0.47 10.30
CA GLY A 33 -9.58 0.22 11.75
C GLY A 33 -9.05 -1.17 12.09
N PHE A 34 -9.45 -2.19 11.33
CA PHE A 34 -8.92 -3.55 11.50
C PHE A 34 -7.40 -3.58 11.37
N TRP A 35 -6.85 -2.97 10.31
CA TRP A 35 -5.42 -3.01 10.06
C TRP A 35 -4.61 -2.14 11.02
N ILE A 36 -5.14 -0.99 11.44
CA ILE A 36 -4.49 -0.18 12.47
C ILE A 36 -4.33 -1.01 13.75
N LYS A 37 -5.39 -1.69 14.17
CA LYS A 37 -5.34 -2.54 15.37
C LYS A 37 -4.37 -3.70 15.18
N ALA A 38 -4.39 -4.36 14.03
CA ALA A 38 -3.50 -5.48 13.75
C ALA A 38 -2.03 -5.05 13.81
N LEU A 39 -1.67 -3.92 13.18
CA LEU A 39 -0.31 -3.41 13.20
C LEU A 39 0.11 -2.98 14.62
N ASP A 40 -0.78 -2.34 15.37
CA ASP A 40 -0.52 -1.97 16.77
C ASP A 40 -0.28 -3.20 17.65
N ASN A 41 -0.91 -4.32 17.33
CA ASN A 41 -0.75 -5.58 18.05
C ASN A 41 0.44 -6.43 17.55
N GLY A 42 1.27 -5.86 16.67
CA GLY A 42 2.51 -6.51 16.23
C GLY A 42 2.44 -7.22 14.90
N GLU A 43 1.31 -7.16 14.18
CA GLU A 43 1.26 -7.69 12.83
C GLU A 43 2.19 -6.90 11.91
N THR A 44 2.72 -7.54 10.87
CA THR A 44 3.69 -6.91 9.99
C THR A 44 3.02 -6.30 8.76
N ALA A 45 3.64 -5.25 8.21
CA ALA A 45 3.21 -4.69 6.93
C ALA A 45 3.31 -5.73 5.81
N LEU A 46 4.28 -6.64 5.88
CA LEU A 46 4.41 -7.71 4.89
C LEU A 46 3.20 -8.65 4.90
N LYS A 47 2.69 -9.01 6.07
CA LYS A 47 1.47 -9.82 6.20
C LYS A 47 0.26 -9.08 5.62
N MET A 48 0.15 -7.80 5.95
CA MET A 48 -0.92 -6.95 5.42
C MET A 48 -0.86 -6.87 3.89
N ALA A 49 0.33 -6.63 3.32
CA ALA A 49 0.52 -6.59 1.87
C ALA A 49 0.20 -7.95 1.21
N SER A 50 0.59 -9.04 1.85
CA SER A 50 0.31 -10.40 1.36
C SER A 50 -1.19 -10.67 1.28
N GLU A 51 -1.94 -10.28 2.30
CA GLU A 51 -3.40 -10.43 2.29
C GLU A 51 -4.05 -9.53 1.25
N PHE A 52 -3.55 -8.31 1.08
CA PHE A 52 -4.05 -7.42 0.04
C PHE A 52 -3.81 -7.99 -1.35
N ASN A 53 -2.59 -8.46 -1.63
CA ASN A 53 -2.23 -8.99 -2.94
C ASN A 53 -3.01 -10.24 -3.33
N SER A 54 -3.55 -10.99 -2.37
CA SER A 54 -4.38 -12.16 -2.62
C SER A 54 -5.88 -11.86 -2.60
N SER A 55 -6.28 -10.61 -2.35
CA SER A 55 -7.68 -10.25 -2.30
C SER A 55 -8.32 -10.19 -3.70
N PRO A 56 -9.63 -10.46 -3.81
CA PRO A 56 -10.33 -10.32 -5.10
C PRO A 56 -10.23 -8.92 -5.70
N GLU A 57 -10.26 -7.88 -4.87
CA GLU A 57 -10.15 -6.50 -5.36
C GLU A 57 -8.78 -6.25 -6.00
N PHE A 58 -7.70 -6.69 -5.35
CA PHE A 58 -6.35 -6.53 -5.90
C PHE A 58 -6.20 -7.29 -7.22
N ILE A 59 -6.68 -8.53 -7.25
CA ILE A 59 -6.63 -9.36 -8.46
C ILE A 59 -7.41 -8.71 -9.59
N SER A 60 -8.55 -8.07 -9.29
CA SER A 60 -9.33 -7.34 -10.28
C SER A 60 -8.57 -6.15 -10.87
N LEU A 61 -7.79 -5.43 -10.03
CA LEU A 61 -7.02 -4.27 -10.48
C LEU A 61 -5.74 -4.66 -11.23
N TYR A 62 -5.04 -5.68 -10.75
CA TYR A 62 -3.71 -6.03 -11.24
C TYR A 62 -3.71 -7.22 -12.20
N GLY A 63 -4.76 -8.03 -12.20
CA GLY A 63 -4.84 -9.27 -12.98
C GLY A 63 -4.28 -10.47 -12.21
N ALA A 64 -4.82 -11.66 -12.50
CA ALA A 64 -4.44 -12.89 -11.78
C ALA A 64 -3.09 -13.45 -12.23
N ASN A 65 -2.73 -13.25 -13.49
CA ASN A 65 -1.56 -13.87 -14.13
C ASN A 65 -0.70 -12.85 -14.88
N ASN A 66 -0.52 -11.66 -14.31
CA ASN A 66 0.29 -10.63 -14.94
C ASN A 66 1.80 -10.95 -14.82
N SER A 67 2.58 -10.44 -15.77
CA SER A 67 4.04 -10.50 -15.70
C SER A 67 4.57 -9.53 -14.64
N ASN A 68 5.84 -9.69 -14.25
CA ASN A 68 6.50 -8.72 -13.38
C ASN A 68 6.52 -7.33 -14.00
N ASP A 69 6.71 -7.24 -15.32
CA ASP A 69 6.68 -5.95 -16.03
C ASP A 69 5.30 -5.30 -15.91
N ASP A 70 4.22 -6.04 -16.14
CA ASP A 70 2.86 -5.54 -16.02
C ASP A 70 2.55 -5.10 -14.58
N TYR A 71 2.94 -5.92 -13.60
CA TYR A 71 2.76 -5.59 -12.19
C TYR A 71 3.46 -4.29 -11.83
N LEU A 72 4.71 -4.14 -12.27
CA LEU A 72 5.51 -2.96 -11.96
C LEU A 72 4.93 -1.70 -12.61
N ASN A 73 4.48 -1.78 -13.87
CA ASN A 73 3.84 -0.65 -14.55
C ASN A 73 2.57 -0.22 -13.82
N LEU A 74 1.74 -1.17 -13.41
CA LEU A 74 0.52 -0.88 -12.66
C LEU A 74 0.84 -0.28 -11.30
N LEU A 75 1.88 -0.77 -10.65
CA LEU A 75 2.31 -0.26 -9.35
C LEU A 75 2.76 1.21 -9.45
N TYR A 76 3.56 1.55 -10.44
CA TYR A 76 3.94 2.94 -10.68
C TYR A 76 2.71 3.83 -10.88
N ASN A 77 1.80 3.41 -11.75
CA ASN A 77 0.62 4.21 -12.07
C ASN A 77 -0.35 4.31 -10.89
N ASN A 78 -0.61 3.21 -10.21
CA ASN A 78 -1.60 3.20 -9.13
C ASN A 78 -1.09 3.86 -7.84
N VAL A 79 0.19 3.73 -7.53
CA VAL A 79 0.76 4.30 -6.30
C VAL A 79 1.29 5.70 -6.52
N LEU A 80 2.06 5.90 -7.58
CA LEU A 80 2.78 7.16 -7.81
C LEU A 80 2.13 8.05 -8.88
N ASP A 81 1.07 7.56 -9.51
CA ASP A 81 0.28 8.28 -10.51
C ASP A 81 1.15 8.77 -11.69
N ARG A 82 2.09 7.93 -12.12
CA ARG A 82 2.98 8.19 -13.25
C ARG A 82 3.58 6.90 -13.77
N ASP A 83 4.13 6.95 -14.98
CA ASP A 83 4.95 5.86 -15.48
C ASP A 83 6.31 5.86 -14.76
N GLY A 84 6.95 4.71 -14.70
CA GLY A 84 8.30 4.61 -14.18
C GLY A 84 9.29 5.24 -15.15
N ASP A 85 10.30 5.95 -14.62
CA ASP A 85 11.43 6.34 -15.42
C ASP A 85 12.23 5.09 -15.85
N ALA A 86 12.94 5.17 -16.97
CA ALA A 86 13.59 4.01 -17.57
C ALA A 86 14.57 3.32 -16.60
N GLY A 87 15.35 4.11 -15.85
CA GLY A 87 16.33 3.56 -14.89
C GLY A 87 15.65 2.90 -13.69
N GLY A 88 14.66 3.53 -13.11
CA GLY A 88 13.93 2.99 -11.96
C GLY A 88 13.14 1.73 -12.33
N HIS A 89 12.47 1.76 -13.48
CA HIS A 89 11.74 0.60 -13.98
C HIS A 89 12.67 -0.61 -14.19
N ALA A 90 13.79 -0.40 -14.87
CA ALA A 90 14.78 -1.46 -15.12
C ALA A 90 15.36 -2.01 -13.83
N PHE A 91 15.64 -1.15 -12.85
CA PHE A 91 16.17 -1.54 -11.55
C PHE A 91 15.20 -2.49 -10.82
N TRP A 92 13.96 -2.09 -10.69
CA TRP A 92 12.97 -2.89 -9.96
C TRP A 92 12.57 -4.15 -10.72
N LEU A 93 12.44 -4.07 -12.05
CA LEU A 93 12.16 -5.25 -12.85
C LEU A 93 13.26 -6.31 -12.72
N GLY A 94 14.52 -5.88 -12.72
CA GLY A 94 15.64 -6.78 -12.49
C GLY A 94 15.57 -7.49 -11.14
N HIS A 95 15.19 -6.77 -10.08
CA HIS A 95 15.01 -7.36 -8.75
C HIS A 95 13.81 -8.31 -8.67
N LEU A 96 12.70 -7.98 -9.30
CA LEU A 96 11.54 -8.87 -9.36
C LEU A 96 11.86 -10.15 -10.13
N ASP A 97 12.52 -10.03 -11.27
CA ASP A 97 12.86 -11.19 -12.11
C ASP A 97 13.91 -12.09 -11.44
N ALA A 98 14.84 -11.51 -10.70
CA ALA A 98 15.84 -12.24 -9.92
C ALA A 98 15.30 -12.76 -8.59
N ALA A 99 14.08 -12.43 -8.23
CA ALA A 99 13.45 -12.77 -6.95
C ALA A 99 14.23 -12.25 -5.73
N THR A 100 14.96 -11.14 -5.89
CA THR A 100 15.64 -10.46 -4.79
C THR A 100 14.73 -9.48 -4.05
N VAL A 101 13.56 -9.21 -4.62
CA VAL A 101 12.45 -8.53 -3.94
C VAL A 101 11.15 -9.23 -4.31
N THR A 102 10.22 -9.35 -3.37
CA THR A 102 8.89 -9.88 -3.65
C THR A 102 7.97 -8.75 -4.09
N ARG A 103 6.86 -9.11 -4.74
CA ARG A 103 5.83 -8.13 -5.13
C ARG A 103 5.23 -7.43 -3.92
N GLU A 104 5.01 -8.15 -2.82
CA GLU A 104 4.48 -7.60 -1.58
C GLU A 104 5.44 -6.59 -0.96
N LYS A 105 6.73 -6.92 -0.91
CA LYS A 105 7.75 -6.01 -0.38
C LYS A 105 7.87 -4.76 -1.24
N LEU A 106 7.79 -4.91 -2.56
CA LEU A 106 7.84 -3.78 -3.48
C LEU A 106 6.63 -2.86 -3.30
N LEU A 107 5.45 -3.42 -3.08
CA LEU A 107 4.26 -2.62 -2.76
C LEU A 107 4.49 -1.78 -1.49
N ILE A 108 5.08 -2.38 -0.45
CA ILE A 108 5.41 -1.67 0.79
C ILE A 108 6.44 -0.56 0.50
N ASP A 109 7.49 -0.86 -0.25
CA ASP A 109 8.54 0.10 -0.56
C ASP A 109 7.99 1.31 -1.34
N PHE A 110 7.10 1.07 -2.30
CA PHE A 110 6.41 2.15 -3.03
C PHE A 110 5.48 2.93 -2.10
N SER A 111 4.71 2.25 -1.29
CA SER A 111 3.79 2.86 -0.32
C SER A 111 4.53 3.80 0.64
N GLU A 112 5.69 3.38 1.13
CA GLU A 112 6.49 4.13 2.11
C GLU A 112 7.59 4.98 1.49
N SER A 113 7.61 5.10 0.17
CA SER A 113 8.55 5.98 -0.53
C SER A 113 8.30 7.44 -0.15
N ILE A 114 9.35 8.25 -0.21
CA ILE A 114 9.25 9.69 0.05
C ILE A 114 8.25 10.32 -0.94
N GLU A 115 8.29 9.89 -2.20
CA GLU A 115 7.37 10.40 -3.22
C GLU A 115 5.92 10.14 -2.85
N ASN A 116 5.57 8.89 -2.46
CA ASN A 116 4.19 8.58 -2.08
C ASN A 116 3.78 9.28 -0.80
N LYS A 117 4.65 9.35 0.20
CA LYS A 117 4.35 10.09 1.43
C LYS A 117 4.05 11.55 1.15
N THR A 118 4.80 12.17 0.26
CA THR A 118 4.58 13.57 -0.15
C THR A 118 3.23 13.71 -0.86
N ASN A 119 2.90 12.78 -1.76
CA ASN A 119 1.63 12.83 -2.50
C ASN A 119 0.42 12.59 -1.61
N VAL A 120 0.55 11.79 -0.55
CA VAL A 120 -0.56 11.40 0.31
C VAL A 120 -0.75 12.33 1.51
N VAL A 121 0.30 13.05 1.93
CA VAL A 121 0.29 13.79 3.19
C VAL A 121 -0.89 14.78 3.30
N GLU A 122 -1.27 15.44 2.22
CA GLU A 122 -2.39 16.40 2.25
C GLU A 122 -3.72 15.74 2.56
N LEU A 123 -3.87 14.46 2.21
CA LEU A 123 -5.10 13.72 2.46
C LEU A 123 -5.27 13.34 3.94
N ILE A 124 -4.16 13.27 4.68
CA ILE A 124 -4.15 12.76 6.07
C ILE A 124 -3.53 13.72 7.07
N ALA A 125 -3.10 14.91 6.63
CA ALA A 125 -2.39 15.87 7.49
C ALA A 125 -3.20 16.28 8.73
N SER A 126 -4.52 16.35 8.62
CA SER A 126 -5.42 16.71 9.74
C SER A 126 -5.87 15.48 10.55
N GLY A 127 -5.39 14.30 10.21
CA GLY A 127 -5.74 13.05 10.88
C GLY A 127 -6.34 12.03 9.92
N ILE A 128 -6.40 10.80 10.38
CA ILE A 128 -6.89 9.65 9.62
C ILE A 128 -8.16 9.13 10.27
N ASP A 129 -9.26 9.19 9.53
CA ASP A 129 -10.55 8.67 10.00
C ASP A 129 -10.57 7.14 9.88
N TYR A 130 -11.08 6.48 10.90
CA TYR A 130 -11.26 5.04 10.88
C TYR A 130 -12.36 4.64 11.85
N THR A 131 -12.93 3.45 11.65
CA THR A 131 -13.85 2.84 12.61
C THR A 131 -13.09 1.81 13.43
N ALA A 132 -13.09 1.96 14.75
CA ALA A 132 -12.35 1.05 15.62
C ALA A 132 -12.83 -0.39 15.44
N TYR A 133 -11.88 -1.32 15.28
CA TYR A 133 -12.20 -2.73 15.14
C TYR A 133 -12.54 -3.32 16.51
N VAL A 134 -13.70 -3.93 16.58
CA VAL A 134 -14.20 -4.61 17.79
C VAL A 134 -14.44 -6.07 17.41
N SER A 135 -13.59 -6.95 17.90
CA SER A 135 -13.72 -8.37 17.62
C SER A 135 -14.56 -9.08 18.69
#